data_61838d8ff4b59aa3029adc502623ce7f
#
_entry.id   61838d8ff4b59aa3029adc502623ce7f
#
_cell.length_a   1.000
_cell.length_b   1.000
_cell.length_c   1.000
_cell.angle_alpha   90.00
_cell.angle_beta   90.00
_cell.angle_gamma   90.00
#
_symmetry.space_group_name_H-M   'P 1'
#
loop_
_entity.id
_entity.type
_entity.pdbx_description
1 polymer ?
#
loop_
_entity_poly.entity_id
_entity_poly.type
_entity_poly.pdbx_seq_one_letter_code
_entity_poly.pdbx_strand_id
1 'polypeptide(L)'
;MLRDSANGSARPWYVLAVCGTLALSACSSKYAQVPPRLDLQPYGRVALVTFTADNESGAMSALATQRFAEALLASQPGIELLELTSSDSVLRTLPRGTDPVVLAQALGQAKDIPAVFVGELRVSGVKPRARLGLSDVNLRASVSAELRVRLLSTRAGGTLWRSSSAASGTVGRVALAGGLPSVAIRDTDEAYGEVVSSLVADVTADLRPTWVKQ
;
A
#
# COMPACT_ATOMS: atom_id res chain seq x y z
N MET A 1 -86.18 16.04 -15.50
CA MET A 1 -86.43 15.18 -14.32
C MET A 1 -85.17 14.33 -14.08
N LEU A 2 -84.66 14.38 -12.78
CA LEU A 2 -83.62 13.59 -12.13
C LEU A 2 -82.20 13.76 -12.70
N ARG A 3 -81.33 14.51 -12.16
CA ARG A 3 -80.57 14.57 -10.89
C ARG A 3 -80.10 13.18 -10.43
N ASP A 4 -78.81 12.91 -10.60
CA ASP A 4 -78.09 12.17 -9.59
C ASP A 4 -76.66 12.62 -9.46
N SER A 5 -76.36 13.09 -8.24
CA SER A 5 -75.08 13.51 -7.71
C SER A 5 -74.33 12.25 -7.18
N ALA A 6 -73.15 11.99 -7.66
CA ALA A 6 -72.25 11.02 -7.03
C ALA A 6 -71.04 11.75 -6.44
N ASN A 7 -71.18 11.97 -5.17
CA ASN A 7 -70.16 12.47 -4.26
C ASN A 7 -69.12 11.37 -3.99
N GLY A 8 -67.97 11.44 -4.63
CA GLY A 8 -66.84 10.53 -4.43
C GLY A 8 -65.89 11.04 -3.37
N SER A 9 -66.11 10.67 -2.13
CA SER A 9 -65.25 10.94 -1.00
C SER A 9 -63.86 10.33 -1.25
N ALA A 10 -62.89 11.17 -1.57
CA ALA A 10 -61.47 10.80 -1.61
C ALA A 10 -61.04 10.34 -0.21
N ARG A 11 -60.65 9.09 -0.11
CA ARG A 11 -60.19 8.43 1.10
C ARG A 11 -58.86 9.09 1.59
N PRO A 12 -58.73 9.51 2.86
CA PRO A 12 -57.51 10.14 3.39
C PRO A 12 -56.33 9.21 3.55
N TRP A 13 -56.39 7.98 3.05
CA TRP A 13 -55.37 6.95 3.21
C TRP A 13 -54.12 7.18 2.32
N TYR A 14 -54.31 7.84 1.18
CA TYR A 14 -53.18 8.11 0.28
C TYR A 14 -52.22 9.19 0.75
N VAL A 15 -52.69 10.10 1.60
CA VAL A 15 -51.85 11.21 2.13
C VAL A 15 -50.84 10.71 3.18
N LEU A 16 -51.22 9.67 3.96
CA LEU A 16 -50.34 9.08 4.98
C LEU A 16 -49.25 8.20 4.38
N ALA A 17 -49.48 7.59 3.23
CA ALA A 17 -48.47 6.74 2.56
C ALA A 17 -47.36 7.57 1.88
N VAL A 18 -47.65 8.79 1.42
CA VAL A 18 -46.66 9.67 0.76
C VAL A 18 -45.74 10.35 1.77
N CYS A 19 -46.19 10.66 2.98
CA CYS A 19 -45.34 11.23 4.04
C CYS A 19 -44.34 10.20 4.64
N GLY A 20 -44.68 8.91 4.63
CA GLY A 20 -43.80 7.84 5.18
C GLY A 20 -42.56 7.56 4.34
N THR A 21 -42.62 7.79 3.03
CA THR A 21 -41.50 7.48 2.10
C THR A 21 -40.44 8.61 2.05
N LEU A 22 -40.78 9.82 2.46
CA LEU A 22 -39.85 10.96 2.50
C LEU A 22 -38.94 11.00 3.75
N ALA A 23 -39.27 10.25 4.80
CA ALA A 23 -38.48 10.23 6.04
C ALA A 23 -37.29 9.28 6.04
N LEU A 24 -37.19 8.37 5.06
CA LEU A 24 -36.09 7.37 4.96
C LEU A 24 -34.86 7.87 4.22
N SER A 25 -34.91 9.06 3.61
CA SER A 25 -33.78 9.60 2.82
C SER A 25 -32.81 10.47 3.62
N ALA A 26 -33.02 10.67 4.93
CA ALA A 26 -32.30 11.69 5.71
C ALA A 26 -31.04 11.19 6.46
N CYS A 27 -30.70 9.89 6.35
CA CYS A 27 -29.52 9.33 7.03
C CYS A 27 -28.41 8.91 6.06
N SER A 28 -28.14 9.65 4.99
CA SER A 28 -26.90 9.46 4.26
C SER A 28 -25.80 10.23 4.98
N SER A 29 -24.98 9.54 5.77
CA SER A 29 -23.75 10.13 6.30
C SER A 29 -22.91 10.64 5.13
N LYS A 30 -22.75 11.96 5.06
CA LYS A 30 -22.00 12.62 4.00
C LYS A 30 -20.52 12.31 4.20
N TYR A 31 -19.95 11.48 3.33
CA TYR A 31 -18.52 11.31 3.25
C TYR A 31 -17.99 12.21 2.13
N ALA A 32 -16.97 13.00 2.44
CA ALA A 32 -16.24 13.77 1.46
C ALA A 32 -14.94 13.01 1.11
N GLN A 33 -14.69 12.88 -0.16
CA GLN A 33 -13.41 12.34 -0.64
C GLN A 33 -12.34 13.41 -0.53
N VAL A 34 -11.27 13.12 0.20
CA VAL A 34 -10.06 13.94 0.26
C VAL A 34 -9.08 13.38 -0.77
N PRO A 35 -8.55 14.22 -1.68
CA PRO A 35 -7.59 13.77 -2.69
C PRO A 35 -6.33 13.19 -2.03
N PRO A 36 -5.56 12.36 -2.75
CA PRO A 36 -4.30 11.83 -2.26
C PRO A 36 -3.32 12.98 -1.94
N ARG A 37 -2.44 12.78 -0.97
CA ARG A 37 -1.40 13.77 -0.61
C ARG A 37 -0.35 13.92 -1.71
N LEU A 38 -0.12 12.86 -2.48
CA LEU A 38 0.70 12.88 -3.67
C LEU A 38 -0.18 12.53 -4.88
N ASP A 39 -0.36 13.51 -5.76
CA ASP A 39 -0.99 13.35 -7.07
C ASP A 39 0.09 13.20 -8.14
N LEU A 40 0.04 12.11 -8.89
CA LEU A 40 0.99 11.82 -9.96
C LEU A 40 0.50 12.24 -11.36
N GLN A 41 -0.75 12.63 -11.49
CA GLN A 41 -1.34 13.06 -12.77
C GLN A 41 -0.52 14.15 -13.48
N PRO A 42 0.06 15.16 -12.77
CA PRO A 42 0.86 16.19 -13.43
C PRO A 42 2.15 15.67 -14.10
N TYR A 43 2.61 14.48 -13.70
CA TYR A 43 3.82 13.87 -14.28
C TYR A 43 3.50 13.03 -15.52
N GLY A 44 2.27 12.53 -15.67
CA GLY A 44 1.83 11.66 -16.76
C GLY A 44 2.56 10.32 -16.81
N ARG A 45 3.90 10.36 -16.84
CA ARG A 45 4.79 9.19 -16.83
C ARG A 45 5.74 9.28 -15.66
N VAL A 46 5.92 8.16 -14.93
CA VAL A 46 6.91 8.04 -13.85
C VAL A 46 7.68 6.72 -14.01
N ALA A 47 8.93 6.68 -13.53
CA ALA A 47 9.68 5.44 -13.47
C ALA A 47 9.67 4.85 -12.07
N LEU A 48 9.78 3.54 -11.99
CA LEU A 48 10.02 2.78 -10.78
C LEU A 48 11.26 1.92 -10.99
N VAL A 49 12.30 2.17 -10.22
CA VAL A 49 13.50 1.33 -10.20
C VAL A 49 13.28 0.22 -9.18
N THR A 50 13.71 -1.01 -9.53
CA THR A 50 13.67 -2.13 -8.60
C THR A 50 14.32 -1.72 -7.26
N PHE A 51 13.62 -1.92 -6.17
CA PHE A 51 14.08 -1.54 -4.84
C PHE A 51 15.37 -2.28 -4.51
N THR A 52 16.29 -1.59 -3.87
CA THR A 52 17.50 -2.21 -3.34
C THR A 52 17.21 -2.91 -2.02
N ALA A 53 17.91 -4.00 -1.74
CA ALA A 53 17.85 -4.65 -0.43
C ALA A 53 19.24 -4.70 0.19
N ASP A 54 19.30 -4.41 1.49
CA ASP A 54 20.46 -4.74 2.30
C ASP A 54 20.48 -6.26 2.52
N ASN A 55 21.60 -6.89 2.25
CA ASN A 55 21.80 -8.34 2.32
C ASN A 55 21.13 -9.14 1.17
N GLU A 56 21.24 -10.47 1.20
CA GLU A 56 20.83 -11.40 0.14
C GLU A 56 19.29 -11.49 -0.11
N SER A 57 18.52 -10.48 0.32
CA SER A 57 17.07 -10.45 0.22
C SER A 57 16.53 -10.01 -1.15
N GLY A 58 17.20 -10.35 -2.24
CA GLY A 58 16.83 -9.93 -3.60
C GLY A 58 15.40 -10.32 -4.00
N ALA A 59 14.93 -11.50 -3.60
CA ALA A 59 13.55 -11.93 -3.84
C ALA A 59 12.52 -11.04 -3.14
N MET A 60 12.80 -10.63 -1.89
CA MET A 60 11.92 -9.74 -1.14
C MET A 60 11.88 -8.33 -1.74
N SER A 61 13.00 -7.80 -2.23
CA SER A 61 13.02 -6.48 -2.86
C SER A 61 12.25 -6.48 -4.18
N ALA A 62 12.35 -7.55 -4.96
CA ALA A 62 11.56 -7.73 -6.17
C ALA A 62 10.06 -7.81 -5.86
N LEU A 63 9.66 -8.59 -4.85
CA LEU A 63 8.28 -8.67 -4.38
C LEU A 63 7.77 -7.31 -3.88
N ALA A 64 8.56 -6.58 -3.10
CA ALA A 64 8.19 -5.25 -2.62
C ALA A 64 8.02 -4.26 -3.77
N THR A 65 8.88 -4.31 -4.78
CA THR A 65 8.78 -3.47 -5.98
C THR A 65 7.51 -3.78 -6.75
N GLN A 66 7.22 -5.06 -6.99
CA GLN A 66 6.02 -5.50 -7.68
C GLN A 66 4.75 -5.05 -6.95
N ARG A 67 4.65 -5.30 -5.64
CA ARG A 67 3.51 -4.88 -4.82
C ARG A 67 3.33 -3.36 -4.78
N PHE A 68 4.45 -2.63 -4.76
CA PHE A 68 4.41 -1.17 -4.83
C PHE A 68 3.88 -0.70 -6.19
N ALA A 69 4.33 -1.28 -7.31
CA ALA A 69 3.81 -0.98 -8.64
C ALA A 69 2.29 -1.24 -8.74
N GLU A 70 1.83 -2.40 -8.27
CA GLU A 70 0.42 -2.76 -8.23
C GLU A 70 -0.41 -1.73 -7.41
N ALA A 71 0.06 -1.38 -6.21
CA ALA A 71 -0.61 -0.42 -5.33
C ALA A 71 -0.62 1.00 -5.93
N LEU A 72 0.46 1.40 -6.60
CA LEU A 72 0.58 2.69 -7.27
C LEU A 72 -0.42 2.81 -8.42
N LEU A 73 -0.45 1.84 -9.32
CA LEU A 73 -1.36 1.83 -10.47
C LEU A 73 -2.84 1.75 -10.04
N ALA A 74 -3.14 1.00 -8.99
CA ALA A 74 -4.49 0.94 -8.42
C ALA A 74 -4.94 2.26 -7.79
N SER A 75 -3.99 3.04 -7.24
CA SER A 75 -4.28 4.29 -6.50
C SER A 75 -4.28 5.52 -7.40
N GLN A 76 -3.53 5.49 -8.50
CA GLN A 76 -3.26 6.62 -9.40
C GLN A 76 -3.60 6.23 -10.86
N PRO A 77 -4.88 6.09 -11.21
CA PRO A 77 -5.28 5.70 -12.56
C PRO A 77 -4.88 6.76 -13.58
N GLY A 78 -4.48 6.32 -14.77
CA GLY A 78 -4.14 7.22 -15.89
C GLY A 78 -2.68 7.67 -15.95
N ILE A 79 -1.82 7.23 -15.03
CA ILE A 79 -0.36 7.41 -15.15
C ILE A 79 0.26 6.25 -15.92
N GLU A 80 1.36 6.53 -16.61
CA GLU A 80 2.22 5.51 -17.21
C GLU A 80 3.37 5.18 -16.25
N LEU A 81 3.47 3.91 -15.81
CA LEU A 81 4.55 3.44 -14.96
C LEU A 81 5.59 2.68 -15.79
N LEU A 82 6.81 3.18 -15.83
CA LEU A 82 7.94 2.52 -16.47
C LEU A 82 8.76 1.76 -15.40
N GLU A 83 8.62 0.45 -15.38
CA GLU A 83 9.38 -0.41 -14.47
C GLU A 83 10.78 -0.67 -15.02
N LEU A 84 11.80 -0.32 -14.23
CA LEU A 84 13.21 -0.44 -14.60
C LEU A 84 13.91 -1.46 -13.71
N THR A 85 14.40 -2.51 -14.33
CA THR A 85 15.16 -3.56 -13.68
C THR A 85 16.67 -3.35 -13.88
N SER A 86 17.49 -4.09 -13.15
CA SER A 86 18.96 -4.06 -13.30
C SER A 86 19.46 -4.38 -14.73
N SER A 87 18.61 -4.96 -15.57
CA SER A 87 18.91 -5.23 -16.98
C SER A 87 18.74 -4.01 -17.89
N ASP A 88 18.15 -2.91 -17.41
CA ASP A 88 18.00 -1.68 -18.18
C ASP A 88 19.36 -1.11 -18.62
N SER A 89 19.42 -0.58 -19.83
CA SER A 89 20.67 -0.09 -20.43
C SER A 89 21.30 1.04 -19.62
N VAL A 90 20.50 1.97 -19.11
CA VAL A 90 20.99 3.09 -18.28
C VAL A 90 21.50 2.59 -16.94
N LEU A 91 20.74 1.70 -16.28
CA LEU A 91 21.12 1.17 -14.98
C LEU A 91 22.39 0.32 -15.04
N ARG A 92 22.65 -0.36 -16.15
CA ARG A 92 23.89 -1.14 -16.37
C ARG A 92 25.13 -0.26 -16.54
N THR A 93 24.99 0.97 -17.01
CA THR A 93 26.14 1.90 -17.18
C THR A 93 26.53 2.59 -15.88
N LEU A 94 25.64 2.61 -14.89
CA LEU A 94 25.90 3.27 -13.61
C LEU A 94 26.58 2.30 -12.63
N PRO A 95 27.56 2.79 -11.85
CA PRO A 95 28.18 2.00 -10.78
C PRO A 95 27.14 1.49 -9.77
N ARG A 96 27.39 0.33 -9.17
CA ARG A 96 26.57 -0.15 -8.05
C ARG A 96 26.68 0.83 -6.88
N GLY A 97 25.56 1.14 -6.24
CA GLY A 97 25.52 2.11 -5.15
C GLY A 97 25.56 3.58 -5.60
N THR A 98 25.34 3.85 -6.89
CA THR A 98 25.18 5.22 -7.38
C THR A 98 24.16 5.97 -6.54
N ASP A 99 24.48 7.22 -6.21
CA ASP A 99 23.55 8.09 -5.48
C ASP A 99 22.20 8.17 -6.21
N PRO A 100 21.07 7.99 -5.51
CA PRO A 100 19.74 7.99 -6.12
C PRO A 100 19.42 9.27 -6.91
N VAL A 101 19.99 10.41 -6.56
CA VAL A 101 19.79 11.66 -7.32
C VAL A 101 20.50 11.59 -8.67
N VAL A 102 21.74 11.11 -8.69
CA VAL A 102 22.51 10.92 -9.93
C VAL A 102 21.81 9.92 -10.85
N LEU A 103 21.31 8.81 -10.28
CA LEU A 103 20.53 7.81 -10.97
C LEU A 103 19.25 8.43 -11.59
N ALA A 104 18.51 9.22 -10.81
CA ALA A 104 17.30 9.89 -11.28
C ALA A 104 17.60 10.84 -12.45
N GLN A 105 18.64 11.63 -12.37
CA GLN A 105 19.05 12.56 -13.43
C GLN A 105 19.46 11.81 -14.71
N ALA A 106 20.24 10.74 -14.59
CA ALA A 106 20.64 9.93 -15.73
C ALA A 106 19.42 9.30 -16.45
N LEU A 107 18.44 8.80 -15.70
CA LEU A 107 17.20 8.26 -16.23
C LEU A 107 16.36 9.34 -16.92
N GLY A 108 16.27 10.54 -16.31
CA GLY A 108 15.56 11.66 -16.91
C GLY A 108 16.13 12.07 -18.25
N GLN A 109 17.46 12.16 -18.35
CA GLN A 109 18.15 12.49 -19.59
C GLN A 109 17.99 11.44 -20.68
N ALA A 110 18.06 10.15 -20.30
CA ALA A 110 18.04 9.06 -21.28
C ALA A 110 16.63 8.69 -21.77
N LYS A 111 15.60 8.90 -20.94
CA LYS A 111 14.24 8.37 -21.18
C LYS A 111 13.15 9.45 -21.17
N ASP A 112 13.50 10.71 -20.96
CA ASP A 112 12.58 11.84 -20.84
C ASP A 112 11.46 11.58 -19.80
N ILE A 113 11.85 11.13 -18.62
CA ILE A 113 10.96 10.83 -17.49
C ILE A 113 11.07 11.95 -16.48
N PRO A 114 9.96 12.60 -16.05
CA PRO A 114 10.01 13.75 -15.14
C PRO A 114 10.29 13.37 -13.69
N ALA A 115 9.92 12.16 -13.26
CA ALA A 115 10.09 11.71 -11.89
C ALA A 115 10.35 10.18 -11.80
N VAL A 116 11.10 9.75 -10.79
CA VAL A 116 11.46 8.36 -10.58
C VAL A 116 11.29 7.95 -9.12
N PHE A 117 10.64 6.81 -8.90
CA PHE A 117 10.60 6.14 -7.60
C PHE A 117 11.86 5.30 -7.41
N VAL A 118 12.48 5.49 -6.26
CA VAL A 118 13.58 4.66 -5.76
C VAL A 118 13.25 4.21 -4.34
N GLY A 119 13.60 2.98 -4.00
CA GLY A 119 13.31 2.42 -2.69
C GLY A 119 14.43 1.53 -2.17
N GLU A 120 14.46 1.41 -0.85
CA GLU A 120 15.40 0.59 -0.10
C GLU A 120 14.62 -0.26 0.90
N LEU A 121 14.78 -1.58 0.82
CA LEU A 121 14.23 -2.54 1.76
C LEU A 121 15.34 -3.03 2.69
N ARG A 122 15.20 -2.78 3.98
CA ARG A 122 16.10 -3.29 5.01
C ARG A 122 15.42 -4.40 5.76
N VAL A 123 16.03 -5.58 5.78
CA VAL A 123 15.51 -6.73 6.49
C VAL A 123 16.44 -7.05 7.67
N SER A 124 15.91 -7.03 8.89
CA SER A 124 16.67 -7.53 10.04
C SER A 124 16.66 -9.06 10.00
N GLY A 125 17.79 -9.66 10.32
CA GLY A 125 17.86 -11.12 10.48
C GLY A 125 16.84 -11.64 11.51
N VAL A 126 16.50 -12.92 11.42
CA VAL A 126 15.58 -13.60 12.33
C VAL A 126 16.08 -13.45 13.77
N LYS A 127 15.28 -12.79 14.61
CA LYS A 127 15.59 -12.62 16.03
C LYS A 127 14.74 -13.59 16.84
N PRO A 128 15.38 -14.59 17.52
CA PRO A 128 14.67 -15.45 18.45
C PRO A 128 14.24 -14.62 19.68
N ARG A 129 12.98 -14.72 20.04
CA ARG A 129 12.43 -14.17 21.28
C ARG A 129 11.93 -15.32 22.14
N ALA A 130 12.58 -15.52 23.30
CA ALA A 130 12.12 -16.47 24.32
C ALA A 130 11.20 -15.76 25.30
N ARG A 131 10.02 -16.32 25.57
CA ARG A 131 9.20 -16.01 26.74
C ARG A 131 9.26 -17.22 27.67
N LEU A 132 9.81 -17.01 28.86
CA LEU A 132 9.84 -18.00 29.93
C LEU A 132 8.60 -17.76 30.81
N GLY A 133 7.62 -18.66 30.74
CA GLY A 133 6.53 -18.75 31.71
C GLY A 133 6.87 -19.82 32.75
N LEU A 134 6.15 -19.84 33.89
CA LEU A 134 6.37 -20.82 34.97
C LEU A 134 6.12 -22.29 34.56
N SER A 135 5.36 -22.51 33.47
CA SER A 135 5.02 -23.84 32.95
C SER A 135 5.26 -24.00 31.45
N ASP A 136 5.54 -22.89 30.71
CA ASP A 136 5.66 -22.92 29.26
C ASP A 136 6.86 -22.12 28.78
N VAL A 137 7.65 -22.72 27.88
CA VAL A 137 8.70 -22.03 27.14
C VAL A 137 8.20 -21.82 25.72
N ASN A 138 7.93 -20.57 25.36
CA ASN A 138 7.54 -20.19 24.01
C ASN A 138 8.72 -19.46 23.33
N LEU A 139 9.30 -20.10 22.35
CA LEU A 139 10.28 -19.49 21.45
C LEU A 139 9.57 -19.00 20.19
N ARG A 140 9.67 -17.71 19.89
CA ARG A 140 9.18 -17.12 18.65
C ARG A 140 10.34 -16.60 17.85
N ALA A 141 10.40 -16.96 16.58
CA ALA A 141 11.31 -16.34 15.62
C ALA A 141 10.55 -15.20 14.92
N SER A 142 11.03 -13.97 15.03
CA SER A 142 10.45 -12.82 14.36
C SER A 142 11.45 -12.20 13.40
N VAL A 143 10.94 -11.75 12.26
CA VAL A 143 11.66 -10.92 11.29
C VAL A 143 11.06 -9.53 11.32
N SER A 144 11.87 -8.49 11.17
CA SER A 144 11.41 -7.13 10.96
C SER A 144 12.02 -6.59 9.68
N ALA A 145 11.23 -5.81 8.95
CA ALA A 145 11.68 -5.15 7.75
C ALA A 145 11.24 -3.68 7.76
N GLU A 146 12.01 -2.83 7.10
CA GLU A 146 11.75 -1.42 6.90
C GLU A 146 11.81 -1.14 5.40
N LEU A 147 10.78 -0.50 4.85
CA LEU A 147 10.73 -0.04 3.47
C LEU A 147 10.77 1.48 3.46
N ARG A 148 11.72 2.04 2.73
CA ARG A 148 11.85 3.48 2.47
C ARG A 148 11.70 3.73 0.99
N VAL A 149 10.80 4.63 0.60
CA VAL A 149 10.58 5.00 -0.81
C VAL A 149 10.67 6.51 -0.96
N ARG A 150 11.27 6.95 -2.06
CA ARG A 150 11.36 8.36 -2.46
C ARG A 150 10.93 8.53 -3.91
N LEU A 151 10.23 9.62 -4.19
CA LEU A 151 10.02 10.12 -5.53
C LEU A 151 11.00 11.26 -5.76
N LEU A 152 11.82 11.15 -6.78
CA LEU A 152 12.85 12.13 -7.13
C LEU A 152 12.50 12.82 -8.45
N SER A 153 12.69 14.14 -8.50
CA SER A 153 12.68 14.89 -9.75
C SER A 153 13.92 14.56 -10.58
N THR A 154 13.74 14.19 -11.81
CA THR A 154 14.86 13.90 -12.73
C THR A 154 15.57 15.14 -13.22
N ARG A 155 14.88 16.28 -13.28
CA ARG A 155 15.47 17.57 -13.70
C ARG A 155 16.25 18.23 -12.59
N ALA A 156 15.63 18.38 -11.40
CA ALA A 156 16.20 19.12 -10.29
C ALA A 156 17.02 18.23 -9.31
N GLY A 157 16.86 16.90 -9.38
CA GLY A 157 17.46 15.97 -8.43
C GLY A 157 16.86 16.07 -7.02
N GLY A 158 15.82 16.91 -6.83
CA GLY A 158 15.17 17.09 -5.55
C GLY A 158 14.20 15.97 -5.20
N THR A 159 13.98 15.73 -3.90
CA THR A 159 12.95 14.81 -3.42
C THR A 159 11.59 15.50 -3.48
N LEU A 160 10.68 14.95 -4.28
CA LEU A 160 9.29 15.40 -4.42
C LEU A 160 8.40 14.83 -3.32
N TRP A 161 8.67 13.58 -2.95
CA TRP A 161 7.93 12.87 -1.90
C TRP A 161 8.78 11.76 -1.29
N ARG A 162 8.51 11.43 -0.04
CA ARG A 162 9.12 10.30 0.66
C ARG A 162 8.14 9.68 1.64
N SER A 163 8.23 8.38 1.78
CA SER A 163 7.51 7.62 2.81
C SER A 163 8.38 6.48 3.33
N SER A 164 8.15 6.07 4.55
CA SER A 164 8.79 4.90 5.14
C SER A 164 7.87 4.20 6.11
N SER A 165 7.95 2.89 6.15
CA SER A 165 7.23 2.06 7.11
C SER A 165 8.12 0.92 7.61
N ALA A 166 7.84 0.45 8.83
CA ALA A 166 8.49 -0.70 9.43
C ALA A 166 7.44 -1.68 9.91
N ALA A 167 7.61 -2.96 9.57
CA ALA A 167 6.73 -4.04 9.97
C ALA A 167 7.52 -5.23 10.52
N SER A 168 6.87 -6.06 11.34
CA SER A 168 7.47 -7.29 11.85
C SER A 168 6.49 -8.45 11.75
N GLY A 169 6.99 -9.61 11.36
CA GLY A 169 6.23 -10.86 11.27
C GLY A 169 6.83 -11.97 12.11
N THR A 170 6.00 -12.93 12.51
CA THR A 170 6.46 -14.15 13.19
C THR A 170 6.66 -15.25 12.16
N VAL A 171 7.87 -15.76 12.04
CA VAL A 171 8.28 -16.78 11.05
C VAL A 171 8.20 -18.20 11.62
N GLY A 172 8.22 -18.36 12.95
CA GLY A 172 8.16 -19.66 13.57
C GLY A 172 7.82 -19.59 15.05
N ARG A 173 7.24 -20.66 15.56
CA ARG A 173 6.96 -20.87 17.01
C ARG A 173 7.50 -22.22 17.41
N VAL A 174 8.24 -22.26 18.49
CA VAL A 174 8.59 -23.49 19.17
C VAL A 174 7.90 -23.48 20.53
N ALA A 175 7.02 -24.42 20.77
CA ALA A 175 6.36 -24.58 22.06
C ALA A 175 6.88 -25.87 22.69
N LEU A 176 7.21 -25.83 23.98
CA LEU A 176 7.49 -27.02 24.77
C LEU A 176 6.20 -27.37 25.53
N ALA A 177 5.51 -28.39 25.08
CA ALA A 177 4.33 -28.92 25.75
C ALA A 177 4.64 -30.33 26.26
N GLY A 178 4.53 -30.56 27.56
CA GLY A 178 4.77 -31.88 28.15
C GLY A 178 6.20 -32.42 28.00
N GLY A 179 7.21 -31.53 27.89
CA GLY A 179 8.62 -31.90 27.78
C GLY A 179 9.08 -32.25 26.37
N LEU A 180 8.19 -32.23 25.38
CA LEU A 180 8.54 -32.44 23.96
C LEU A 180 8.48 -31.14 23.20
N PRO A 181 9.51 -30.80 22.36
CA PRO A 181 9.47 -29.64 21.52
C PRO A 181 8.47 -29.83 20.37
N SER A 182 7.45 -29.00 20.32
CA SER A 182 6.57 -28.85 19.17
C SER A 182 7.04 -27.65 18.36
N VAL A 183 7.52 -27.91 17.13
CA VAL A 183 7.99 -26.86 16.21
C VAL A 183 6.91 -26.61 15.18
N ALA A 184 6.26 -25.46 15.25
CA ALA A 184 5.41 -24.96 14.18
C ALA A 184 6.22 -23.96 13.36
N ILE A 185 6.73 -24.38 12.21
CA ILE A 185 7.35 -23.51 11.23
C ILE A 185 6.23 -23.05 10.32
N ARG A 186 5.98 -21.75 10.28
CA ARG A 186 5.15 -21.13 9.25
C ARG A 186 5.97 -21.09 7.97
N ASP A 187 5.31 -21.22 6.82
CA ASP A 187 5.98 -21.01 5.55
C ASP A 187 6.66 -19.63 5.57
N THR A 188 7.97 -19.66 5.38
CA THR A 188 8.80 -18.45 5.50
C THR A 188 8.41 -17.44 4.42
N ASP A 189 8.07 -17.92 3.23
CA ASP A 189 7.68 -17.07 2.09
C ASP A 189 6.32 -16.39 2.35
N GLU A 190 5.38 -17.11 2.96
CA GLU A 190 4.08 -16.52 3.35
C GLU A 190 4.28 -15.43 4.41
N ALA A 191 5.09 -15.68 5.42
CA ALA A 191 5.37 -14.71 6.48
C ALA A 191 6.07 -13.44 5.95
N TYR A 192 7.00 -13.60 5.02
CA TYR A 192 7.64 -12.47 4.33
C TYR A 192 6.65 -11.72 3.42
N GLY A 193 5.78 -12.44 2.72
CA GLY A 193 4.74 -11.87 1.89
C GLY A 193 3.80 -10.96 2.66
N GLU A 194 3.39 -11.35 3.87
CA GLU A 194 2.55 -10.53 4.75
C GLU A 194 3.28 -9.26 5.22
N VAL A 195 4.54 -9.38 5.65
CA VAL A 195 5.35 -8.24 6.08
C VAL A 195 5.53 -7.24 4.95
N VAL A 196 5.87 -7.71 3.75
CA VAL A 196 6.02 -6.85 2.56
C VAL A 196 4.70 -6.19 2.20
N SER A 197 3.59 -6.91 2.22
CA SER A 197 2.27 -6.35 1.90
C SER A 197 1.86 -5.25 2.89
N SER A 198 2.13 -5.44 4.18
CA SER A 198 1.89 -4.42 5.21
C SER A 198 2.75 -3.17 4.96
N LEU A 199 4.05 -3.35 4.72
CA LEU A 199 4.97 -2.24 4.43
C LEU A 199 4.53 -1.43 3.23
N VAL A 200 4.16 -2.10 2.13
CA VAL A 200 3.70 -1.44 0.91
C VAL A 200 2.37 -0.71 1.14
N ALA A 201 1.44 -1.34 1.86
CA ALA A 201 0.16 -0.70 2.19
C ALA A 201 0.35 0.61 2.96
N ASP A 202 1.27 0.63 3.93
CA ASP A 202 1.55 1.82 4.73
C ASP A 202 2.29 2.89 3.91
N VAL A 203 3.34 2.49 3.19
CA VAL A 203 4.14 3.43 2.38
C VAL A 203 3.31 4.09 1.28
N THR A 204 2.34 3.37 0.70
CA THR A 204 1.46 3.90 -0.36
C THR A 204 0.20 4.60 0.15
N ALA A 205 0.03 4.77 1.46
CA ALA A 205 -1.17 5.39 2.03
C ALA A 205 -1.41 6.82 1.50
N ASP A 206 -0.34 7.60 1.33
CA ASP A 206 -0.39 8.97 0.80
C ASP A 206 -0.82 9.05 -0.68
N LEU A 207 -0.75 7.94 -1.42
CA LEU A 207 -1.12 7.85 -2.84
C LEU A 207 -2.62 7.60 -3.05
N ARG A 208 -3.35 7.27 -1.97
CA ARG A 208 -4.77 6.91 -2.03
C ARG A 208 -5.65 8.07 -1.59
N PRO A 209 -6.79 8.25 -2.24
CA PRO A 209 -7.81 9.15 -1.70
C PRO A 209 -8.36 8.59 -0.39
N THR A 210 -8.66 9.47 0.54
CA THR A 210 -9.28 9.11 1.83
C THR A 210 -10.71 9.65 1.91
N TRP A 211 -11.57 8.97 2.68
CA TRP A 211 -12.94 9.40 2.90
C TRP A 211 -13.07 9.91 4.32
N VAL A 212 -13.50 11.15 4.48
CA VAL A 212 -13.75 11.78 5.79
C VAL A 212 -15.24 11.98 5.97
N LYS A 213 -15.74 11.65 7.14
CA LYS A 213 -17.12 11.95 7.52
C LYS A 213 -17.24 13.45 7.77
N GLN A 214 -18.18 14.08 7.07
CA GLN A 214 -18.57 15.48 7.32
C GLN A 214 -19.61 15.58 8.43
#